data_3765fd03cf5657fd9b8037bcbf71ca8a
#
_entry.id   3765fd03cf5657fd9b8037bcbf71ca8a
#
_cell.length_a   1.000
_cell.length_b   1.000
_cell.length_c   1.000
_cell.angle_alpha   90.00
_cell.angle_beta   90.00
_cell.angle_gamma   90.00
#
_symmetry.space_group_name_H-M   'P 1'
#
loop_
_entity.id
_entity.type
_entity.pdbx_description
1 polymer ?
#
loop_
_entity_poly.entity_id
_entity_poly.type
_entity_poly.pdbx_seq_one_letter_code
_entity_poly.pdbx_strand_id
1 'polypeptide(L)'
;MIGLGLEGYDPDSQYDAAVAFRIQVVAEEQYIPRHHHRKGQLILALGGAITCEVENAMLMVPPQYAVWIPGQMPHSNRATPGAQLCFLFIEPGAASLPERCCTLKISPLVRELILSLAEKSREQLPLATTSRLVDVLFDELPLQRQEHLQLPVSPHPKIRLMSEKMAEEPAAWQTLAQWASHFAMSERSLARLVVKETGLSFRRWRHQLQLIVALQHLICGKSVQQVAQSLGYDSTTAFITMFRKGLGQTPARYMASLTTTSR
;
A
#
# COMPACT_ATOMS: atom_id res chain seq x y z
N MET A 1 6.47 -18.52 -8.24
CA MET A 1 7.77 -18.15 -7.61
C MET A 1 7.64 -16.70 -7.16
N ILE A 2 7.68 -16.46 -5.85
CA ILE A 2 7.59 -15.11 -5.29
C ILE A 2 9.01 -14.55 -5.23
N GLY A 3 9.27 -13.39 -5.86
CA GLY A 3 10.52 -12.65 -5.73
C GLY A 3 10.65 -11.98 -4.33
N LEU A 4 11.55 -11.02 -4.14
CA LEU A 4 11.79 -10.30 -2.88
C LEU A 4 12.45 -11.14 -1.77
N GLY A 5 13.41 -12.02 -2.11
CA GLY A 5 14.10 -12.84 -1.10
C GLY A 5 13.31 -14.07 -0.64
N LEU A 6 12.13 -14.33 -1.23
CA LEU A 6 11.39 -15.57 -1.11
C LEU A 6 11.54 -16.42 -2.38
N GLU A 7 12.70 -16.34 -3.04
CA GLU A 7 12.98 -17.12 -4.24
C GLU A 7 12.85 -18.61 -3.93
N GLY A 8 11.91 -19.28 -4.60
CA GLY A 8 11.60 -20.68 -4.39
C GLY A 8 10.57 -20.98 -3.30
N TYR A 9 10.08 -20.00 -2.54
CA TYR A 9 8.99 -20.22 -1.61
C TYR A 9 7.64 -20.22 -2.34
N ASP A 10 6.88 -21.28 -2.12
CA ASP A 10 5.49 -21.40 -2.54
C ASP A 10 4.58 -21.33 -1.30
N PRO A 11 3.79 -20.24 -1.14
CA PRO A 11 2.91 -20.09 0.02
C PRO A 11 1.83 -21.16 0.08
N ASP A 12 1.54 -21.83 -1.03
CA ASP A 12 0.52 -22.85 -1.14
C ASP A 12 1.04 -24.28 -0.85
N SER A 13 2.36 -24.43 -0.66
CA SER A 13 2.99 -25.74 -0.40
C SER A 13 2.62 -26.35 0.96
N GLN A 14 2.16 -25.54 1.92
CA GLN A 14 1.80 -25.95 3.27
C GLN A 14 0.41 -25.44 3.66
N TYR A 15 -0.27 -26.16 4.57
CA TYR A 15 -1.61 -25.84 5.07
C TYR A 15 -1.61 -25.17 6.44
N ASP A 16 -0.47 -24.61 6.87
CA ASP A 16 -0.41 -23.82 8.10
C ASP A 16 -1.40 -22.66 8.05
N ALA A 17 -2.14 -22.45 9.14
CA ALA A 17 -3.16 -21.42 9.24
C ALA A 17 -2.61 -20.01 8.96
N ALA A 18 -1.36 -19.75 9.39
CA ALA A 18 -0.62 -18.53 9.06
C ALA A 18 0.89 -18.81 9.01
N VAL A 19 1.56 -18.15 8.06
CA VAL A 19 3.04 -18.15 7.95
C VAL A 19 3.49 -16.72 7.66
N ALA A 20 4.51 -16.24 8.36
CA ALA A 20 5.03 -14.89 8.17
C ALA A 20 6.53 -14.89 7.82
N PHE A 21 6.96 -13.91 7.00
CA PHE A 21 8.35 -13.72 6.61
C PHE A 21 8.74 -12.26 6.63
N ARG A 22 9.89 -11.94 7.21
CA ARG A 22 10.52 -10.62 7.07
C ARG A 22 11.39 -10.61 5.82
N ILE A 23 11.28 -9.54 5.06
CA ILE A 23 11.97 -9.35 3.79
C ILE A 23 12.65 -7.98 3.84
N GLN A 24 13.92 -7.96 3.46
CA GLN A 24 14.66 -6.73 3.23
C GLN A 24 14.97 -6.62 1.75
N VAL A 25 14.47 -5.56 1.12
CA VAL A 25 14.76 -5.22 -0.27
C VAL A 25 16.17 -4.64 -0.33
N VAL A 26 17.02 -5.20 -1.17
CA VAL A 26 18.38 -4.71 -1.37
C VAL A 26 18.34 -3.37 -2.14
N ALA A 27 19.46 -2.82 -2.53
CA ALA A 27 19.62 -1.44 -2.99
C ALA A 27 18.83 -1.02 -4.24
N GLU A 28 18.22 -1.94 -4.97
CA GLU A 28 17.46 -1.66 -6.19
C GLU A 28 15.95 -1.87 -5.97
N GLU A 29 15.12 -1.15 -6.75
CA GLU A 29 13.68 -1.36 -6.77
C GLU A 29 13.38 -2.80 -7.22
N GLN A 30 12.57 -3.52 -6.46
CA GLN A 30 12.18 -4.88 -6.81
C GLN A 30 10.72 -4.95 -7.24
N TYR A 31 10.49 -5.62 -8.35
CA TYR A 31 9.18 -5.86 -8.93
C TYR A 31 8.85 -7.35 -8.94
N ILE A 32 7.73 -7.71 -8.32
CA ILE A 32 7.13 -9.03 -8.44
C ILE A 32 6.05 -8.94 -9.51
N PRO A 33 6.18 -9.68 -10.64
CA PRO A 33 5.18 -9.66 -11.69
C PRO A 33 3.83 -10.21 -11.23
N ARG A 34 2.79 -10.00 -12.04
CA ARG A 34 1.43 -10.43 -11.74
C ARG A 34 1.36 -11.94 -11.50
N HIS A 35 0.88 -12.31 -10.32
CA HIS A 35 0.72 -13.68 -9.85
C HIS A 35 -0.50 -13.79 -8.93
N HIS A 36 -0.85 -14.99 -8.53
CA HIS A 36 -1.85 -15.28 -7.51
C HIS A 36 -1.44 -16.54 -6.73
N HIS A 37 -2.01 -16.72 -5.56
CA HIS A 37 -1.84 -17.89 -4.71
C HIS A 37 -3.12 -18.15 -3.90
N ARG A 38 -3.29 -19.35 -3.37
CA ARG A 38 -4.48 -19.78 -2.62
C ARG A 38 -4.65 -19.02 -1.31
N LYS A 39 -3.58 -18.87 -0.56
CA LYS A 39 -3.59 -18.12 0.69
C LYS A 39 -3.85 -16.64 0.46
N GLY A 40 -4.58 -16.00 1.37
CA GLY A 40 -4.61 -14.55 1.43
C GLY A 40 -3.26 -13.99 1.91
N GLN A 41 -2.93 -12.77 1.48
CA GLN A 41 -1.66 -12.13 1.81
C GLN A 41 -1.88 -10.79 2.50
N LEU A 42 -1.27 -10.61 3.67
CA LEU A 42 -1.12 -9.32 4.32
C LEU A 42 0.32 -8.84 4.13
N ILE A 43 0.50 -7.64 3.61
CA ILE A 43 1.81 -7.02 3.41
C ILE A 43 1.94 -5.84 4.35
N LEU A 44 2.82 -5.95 5.34
CA LEU A 44 3.12 -4.91 6.32
C LEU A 44 4.43 -4.22 5.96
N ALA A 45 4.43 -2.89 5.83
CA ALA A 45 5.64 -2.11 5.68
C ALA A 45 6.22 -1.75 7.06
N LEU A 46 7.46 -2.12 7.30
CA LEU A 46 8.23 -1.79 8.51
C LEU A 46 9.12 -0.56 8.27
N GLY A 47 9.60 -0.40 7.03
CA GLY A 47 10.38 0.73 6.55
C GLY A 47 10.35 0.78 5.03
N GLY A 48 10.52 1.95 4.43
CA GLY A 48 10.29 2.13 3.00
C GLY A 48 8.81 2.04 2.65
N ALA A 49 8.50 1.64 1.42
CA ALA A 49 7.13 1.45 0.95
C ALA A 49 7.04 0.31 -0.08
N ILE A 50 5.85 -0.26 -0.18
CA ILE A 50 5.49 -1.18 -1.26
C ILE A 50 4.19 -0.72 -1.91
N THR A 51 4.12 -0.83 -3.22
CA THR A 51 2.90 -0.61 -4.01
C THR A 51 2.41 -1.96 -4.51
N CYS A 52 1.14 -2.24 -4.25
CA CYS A 52 0.46 -3.44 -4.73
C CYS A 52 -0.55 -3.03 -5.80
N GLU A 53 -0.48 -3.65 -6.97
CA GLU A 53 -1.45 -3.44 -8.05
C GLU A 53 -2.35 -4.67 -8.15
N VAL A 54 -3.66 -4.44 -8.05
CA VAL A 54 -4.72 -5.41 -8.26
C VAL A 54 -5.56 -4.97 -9.47
N GLU A 55 -6.58 -5.74 -9.87
CA GLU A 55 -7.29 -5.52 -11.13
C GLU A 55 -7.80 -4.09 -11.36
N ASN A 56 -8.33 -3.45 -10.30
CA ASN A 56 -8.95 -2.12 -10.40
C ASN A 56 -8.42 -1.12 -9.38
N ALA A 57 -7.31 -1.41 -8.72
CA ALA A 57 -6.75 -0.52 -7.73
C ALA A 57 -5.23 -0.67 -7.59
N MET A 58 -4.58 0.43 -7.31
CA MET A 58 -3.22 0.50 -6.81
C MET A 58 -3.27 0.87 -5.33
N LEU A 59 -2.69 0.02 -4.49
CA LEU A 59 -2.64 0.20 -3.05
C LEU A 59 -1.21 0.46 -2.64
N MET A 60 -0.99 1.56 -1.94
CA MET A 60 0.30 1.85 -1.34
C MET A 60 0.28 1.49 0.14
N VAL A 61 1.35 0.85 0.58
CA VAL A 61 1.56 0.44 1.97
C VAL A 61 2.68 1.29 2.57
N PRO A 62 2.35 2.39 3.23
CA PRO A 62 3.33 3.11 4.02
C PRO A 62 3.53 2.41 5.38
N PRO A 63 4.61 2.72 6.12
CA PRO A 63 4.79 2.21 7.47
C PRO A 63 3.57 2.43 8.38
N GLN A 64 3.31 1.51 9.29
CA GLN A 64 2.12 1.39 10.16
C GLN A 64 0.83 0.96 9.44
N TYR A 65 0.89 0.68 8.15
CA TYR A 65 -0.23 0.14 7.40
C TYR A 65 0.14 -1.21 6.80
N ALA A 66 -0.88 -1.99 6.51
CA ALA A 66 -0.76 -3.20 5.72
C ALA A 66 -1.81 -3.21 4.62
N VAL A 67 -1.50 -3.86 3.51
CA VAL A 67 -2.49 -4.22 2.50
C VAL A 67 -2.88 -5.67 2.72
N TRP A 68 -4.19 -5.91 2.78
CA TRP A 68 -4.79 -7.22 2.69
C TRP A 68 -5.17 -7.52 1.25
N ILE A 69 -4.73 -8.65 0.72
CA ILE A 69 -5.06 -9.20 -0.59
C ILE A 69 -5.67 -10.58 -0.35
N PRO A 70 -6.98 -10.77 -0.63
CA PRO A 70 -7.63 -12.08 -0.51
C PRO A 70 -6.96 -13.13 -1.38
N GLY A 71 -7.07 -14.40 -0.99
CA GLY A 71 -6.59 -15.53 -1.78
C GLY A 71 -7.19 -15.55 -3.20
N GLN A 72 -6.45 -16.14 -4.14
CA GLN A 72 -6.79 -16.21 -5.57
C GLN A 72 -6.87 -14.87 -6.31
N MET A 73 -6.62 -13.74 -5.65
CA MET A 73 -6.67 -12.43 -6.30
C MET A 73 -5.35 -12.14 -7.04
N PRO A 74 -5.37 -11.96 -8.37
CA PRO A 74 -4.18 -11.63 -9.14
C PRO A 74 -3.64 -10.25 -8.76
N HIS A 75 -2.36 -10.18 -8.41
CA HIS A 75 -1.70 -8.95 -7.99
C HIS A 75 -0.23 -8.91 -8.41
N SER A 76 0.34 -7.71 -8.45
CA SER A 76 1.78 -7.46 -8.59
C SER A 76 2.25 -6.53 -7.48
N ASN A 77 3.52 -6.61 -7.14
CA ASN A 77 4.10 -5.82 -6.06
C ASN A 77 5.37 -5.11 -6.55
N ARG A 78 5.53 -3.86 -6.12
CA ARG A 78 6.71 -3.03 -6.40
C ARG A 78 7.20 -2.41 -5.10
N ALA A 79 8.38 -2.78 -4.64
CA ALA A 79 8.97 -2.30 -3.40
C ALA A 79 10.05 -1.26 -3.67
N THR A 80 10.10 -0.21 -2.85
CA THR A 80 11.16 0.81 -2.91
C THR A 80 12.50 0.23 -2.48
N PRO A 81 13.62 0.75 -2.98
CA PRO A 81 14.95 0.35 -2.51
C PRO A 81 15.08 0.48 -1.00
N GLY A 82 15.68 -0.53 -0.38
CA GLY A 82 15.88 -0.56 1.08
C GLY A 82 14.62 -0.81 1.91
N ALA A 83 13.47 -1.13 1.29
CA ALA A 83 12.24 -1.40 2.01
C ALA A 83 12.40 -2.61 2.93
N GLN A 84 11.84 -2.50 4.14
CA GLN A 84 11.70 -3.58 5.10
C GLN A 84 10.23 -3.96 5.18
N LEU A 85 9.91 -5.20 4.84
CA LEU A 85 8.55 -5.68 4.72
C LEU A 85 8.36 -6.93 5.59
N CYS A 86 7.12 -7.18 6.00
CA CYS A 86 6.71 -8.46 6.53
C CYS A 86 5.50 -8.96 5.74
N PHE A 87 5.62 -10.14 5.16
CA PHE A 87 4.54 -10.84 4.48
C PHE A 87 3.94 -11.85 5.45
N LEU A 88 2.62 -11.82 5.55
CA LEU A 88 1.83 -12.80 6.30
C LEU A 88 0.88 -13.48 5.33
N PHE A 89 1.02 -14.78 5.15
CA PHE A 89 0.12 -15.61 4.36
C PHE A 89 -0.87 -16.30 5.28
N ILE A 90 -2.15 -16.22 4.96
CA ILE A 90 -3.27 -16.72 5.79
C ILE A 90 -4.08 -17.72 4.97
N GLU A 91 -4.31 -18.90 5.53
CA GLU A 91 -5.14 -19.94 4.92
C GLU A 91 -6.58 -19.44 4.74
N PRO A 92 -7.23 -19.71 3.59
CA PRO A 92 -8.63 -19.37 3.39
C PRO A 92 -9.53 -19.87 4.52
N GLY A 93 -10.36 -18.99 5.07
CA GLY A 93 -11.28 -19.33 6.17
C GLY A 93 -10.66 -19.36 7.57
N ALA A 94 -9.33 -19.22 7.72
CA ALA A 94 -8.68 -19.23 9.03
C ALA A 94 -8.92 -17.96 9.84
N ALA A 95 -9.15 -16.82 9.19
CA ALA A 95 -9.46 -15.54 9.83
C ALA A 95 -10.63 -14.87 9.12
N SER A 96 -11.45 -14.09 9.89
CA SER A 96 -12.57 -13.32 9.34
C SER A 96 -12.08 -12.00 8.73
N LEU A 97 -11.52 -12.05 7.53
CA LEU A 97 -10.97 -10.92 6.81
C LEU A 97 -11.85 -10.54 5.61
N PRO A 98 -11.76 -9.28 5.10
CA PRO A 98 -12.57 -8.85 3.96
C PRO A 98 -12.33 -9.68 2.71
N GLU A 99 -13.39 -9.92 1.93
CA GLU A 99 -13.31 -10.59 0.60
C GLU A 99 -12.73 -9.70 -0.50
N ARG A 100 -12.39 -8.46 -0.18
CA ARG A 100 -11.81 -7.47 -1.12
C ARG A 100 -10.50 -6.92 -0.59
N CYS A 101 -9.63 -6.50 -1.49
CA CYS A 101 -8.41 -5.78 -1.12
C CYS A 101 -8.74 -4.53 -0.33
N CYS A 102 -7.98 -4.30 0.75
CA CYS A 102 -8.10 -3.09 1.55
C CYS A 102 -6.77 -2.75 2.24
N THR A 103 -6.63 -1.49 2.61
CA THR A 103 -5.53 -1.04 3.48
C THR A 103 -6.03 -1.05 4.93
N LEU A 104 -5.25 -1.64 5.81
CA LEU A 104 -5.51 -1.73 7.24
C LEU A 104 -4.49 -0.87 8.00
N LYS A 105 -4.96 -0.07 8.95
CA LYS A 105 -4.09 0.60 9.91
C LYS A 105 -3.76 -0.39 11.02
N ILE A 106 -2.50 -0.80 11.10
CA ILE A 106 -2.08 -1.88 12.01
C ILE A 106 -1.74 -1.33 13.40
N SER A 107 -2.36 -1.91 14.42
CA SER A 107 -2.05 -1.61 15.81
C SER A 107 -0.66 -2.14 16.21
N PRO A 108 -0.01 -1.55 17.23
CA PRO A 108 1.26 -2.06 17.75
C PRO A 108 1.18 -3.55 18.14
N LEU A 109 0.09 -3.99 18.74
CA LEU A 109 -0.10 -5.40 19.13
C LEU A 109 -0.06 -6.31 17.90
N VAL A 110 -0.88 -6.05 16.89
CA VAL A 110 -0.93 -6.87 15.66
C VAL A 110 0.42 -6.86 14.95
N ARG A 111 1.10 -5.71 14.91
CA ARG A 111 2.45 -5.61 14.36
C ARG A 111 3.42 -6.56 15.04
N GLU A 112 3.49 -6.54 16.38
CA GLU A 112 4.42 -7.38 17.14
C GLU A 112 4.06 -8.88 17.05
N LEU A 113 2.77 -9.23 16.99
CA LEU A 113 2.34 -10.61 16.75
C LEU A 113 2.83 -11.13 15.38
N ILE A 114 2.68 -10.32 14.32
CA ILE A 114 3.16 -10.67 12.96
C ILE A 114 4.67 -10.84 12.96
N LEU A 115 5.42 -9.92 13.59
CA LEU A 115 6.88 -9.99 13.65
C LEU A 115 7.36 -11.21 14.45
N SER A 116 6.72 -11.50 15.59
CA SER A 116 7.02 -12.68 16.38
C SER A 116 6.75 -13.97 15.60
N LEU A 117 5.65 -14.01 14.83
CA LEU A 117 5.36 -15.16 13.96
C LEU A 117 6.42 -15.31 12.86
N ALA A 118 6.89 -14.21 12.26
CA ALA A 118 7.93 -14.25 11.23
C ALA A 118 9.27 -14.80 11.75
N GLU A 119 9.64 -14.48 12.99
CA GLU A 119 10.84 -15.04 13.62
C GLU A 119 10.67 -16.52 13.90
N LYS A 120 9.53 -16.94 14.44
CA LYS A 120 9.22 -18.35 14.72
C LYS A 120 9.15 -19.20 13.45
N SER A 121 8.60 -18.66 12.37
CA SER A 121 8.57 -19.33 11.06
C SER A 121 9.98 -19.55 10.52
N ARG A 122 10.89 -18.60 10.71
CA ARG A 122 12.30 -18.73 10.34
C ARG A 122 13.02 -19.81 11.14
N GLU A 123 12.69 -19.93 12.43
CA GLU A 123 13.27 -20.93 13.33
C GLU A 123 12.64 -22.33 13.19
N GLN A 124 11.65 -22.47 12.33
CA GLN A 124 10.89 -23.72 12.12
C GLN A 124 10.35 -24.32 13.42
N LEU A 125 9.88 -23.48 14.35
CA LEU A 125 9.34 -23.93 15.62
C LEU A 125 8.04 -24.71 15.43
N PRO A 126 7.76 -25.71 16.30
CA PRO A 126 6.55 -26.52 16.20
C PRO A 126 5.27 -25.69 16.23
N LEU A 127 4.26 -26.11 15.44
CA LEU A 127 2.93 -25.47 15.36
C LEU A 127 2.30 -25.24 16.76
N ALA A 128 2.45 -26.17 17.69
CA ALA A 128 1.93 -26.03 19.05
C ALA A 128 2.48 -24.83 19.81
N THR A 129 3.69 -24.35 19.46
CA THR A 129 4.30 -23.18 20.07
C THR A 129 3.77 -21.87 19.48
N THR A 130 3.31 -21.91 18.22
CA THR A 130 2.82 -20.75 17.48
C THR A 130 1.30 -20.65 17.47
N SER A 131 0.57 -21.73 17.75
CA SER A 131 -0.90 -21.79 17.66
C SER A 131 -1.58 -20.65 18.42
N ARG A 132 -1.28 -20.50 19.72
CA ARG A 132 -1.91 -19.42 20.53
C ARG A 132 -1.59 -18.01 20.02
N LEU A 133 -0.40 -17.80 19.46
CA LEU A 133 -0.04 -16.51 18.86
C LEU A 133 -0.88 -16.25 17.61
N VAL A 134 -1.08 -17.27 16.78
CA VAL A 134 -1.92 -17.20 15.58
C VAL A 134 -3.38 -16.97 15.95
N ASP A 135 -3.90 -17.65 16.99
CA ASP A 135 -5.27 -17.47 17.47
C ASP A 135 -5.52 -16.01 17.89
N VAL A 136 -4.62 -15.42 18.71
CA VAL A 136 -4.72 -14.02 19.12
C VAL A 136 -4.58 -13.08 17.92
N LEU A 137 -3.69 -13.39 16.98
CA LEU A 137 -3.54 -12.60 15.75
C LEU A 137 -4.84 -12.59 14.93
N PHE A 138 -5.52 -13.72 14.82
CA PHE A 138 -6.76 -13.85 14.05
C PHE A 138 -7.96 -13.21 14.74
N ASP A 139 -7.97 -13.11 16.07
CA ASP A 139 -8.95 -12.34 16.82
C ASP A 139 -8.75 -10.83 16.61
N GLU A 140 -7.51 -10.37 16.55
CA GLU A 140 -7.16 -8.96 16.46
C GLU A 140 -7.18 -8.36 15.05
N LEU A 141 -6.84 -9.16 14.03
CA LEU A 141 -6.78 -8.68 12.64
C LEU A 141 -8.11 -8.09 12.13
N PRO A 142 -9.28 -8.71 12.35
CA PRO A 142 -10.57 -8.17 11.90
C PRO A 142 -10.93 -6.82 12.56
N LEU A 143 -10.35 -6.52 13.72
CA LEU A 143 -10.59 -5.29 14.47
C LEU A 143 -9.78 -4.10 13.93
N GLN A 144 -8.86 -4.35 13.00
CA GLN A 144 -8.02 -3.30 12.44
C GLN A 144 -8.83 -2.36 11.55
N ARG A 145 -8.59 -1.05 11.72
CA ARG A 145 -9.33 -0.03 10.98
C ARG A 145 -8.97 -0.04 9.49
N GLN A 146 -9.97 -0.15 8.64
CA GLN A 146 -9.79 0.03 7.20
C GLN A 146 -9.59 1.50 6.85
N GLU A 147 -8.60 1.77 5.98
CA GLU A 147 -8.27 3.11 5.50
C GLU A 147 -8.31 3.17 3.97
N HIS A 148 -8.58 4.37 3.44
CA HIS A 148 -8.72 4.58 2.01
C HIS A 148 -7.39 5.04 1.36
N LEU A 149 -6.32 4.23 1.50
CA LEU A 149 -5.03 4.46 0.85
C LEU A 149 -4.89 3.70 -0.47
N GLN A 150 -6.01 3.50 -1.16
CA GLN A 150 -6.05 2.88 -2.48
C GLN A 150 -6.35 3.95 -3.54
N LEU A 151 -5.61 3.92 -4.63
CA LEU A 151 -5.94 4.67 -5.82
C LEU A 151 -6.71 3.77 -6.76
N PRO A 152 -7.99 4.06 -7.07
CA PRO A 152 -8.68 3.33 -8.12
C PRO A 152 -7.92 3.49 -9.45
N VAL A 153 -7.53 2.39 -10.07
CA VAL A 153 -6.89 2.34 -11.40
C VAL A 153 -7.90 1.73 -12.36
N SER A 154 -7.96 2.23 -13.56
CA SER A 154 -8.81 1.70 -14.60
C SER A 154 -7.96 1.22 -15.79
N PRO A 155 -8.34 0.12 -16.44
CA PRO A 155 -7.71 -0.31 -17.68
C PRO A 155 -7.97 0.66 -18.84
N HIS A 156 -8.87 1.63 -18.66
CA HIS A 156 -9.18 2.64 -19.68
C HIS A 156 -7.93 3.47 -20.03
N PRO A 157 -7.45 3.48 -21.30
CA PRO A 157 -6.14 4.03 -21.66
C PRO A 157 -5.91 5.47 -21.20
N LYS A 158 -6.94 6.33 -21.26
CA LYS A 158 -6.84 7.74 -20.81
C LYS A 158 -6.65 7.85 -19.30
N ILE A 159 -7.37 7.04 -18.51
CA ILE A 159 -7.27 7.07 -17.04
C ILE A 159 -5.91 6.52 -16.60
N ARG A 160 -5.44 5.46 -17.25
CA ARG A 160 -4.11 4.90 -16.99
C ARG A 160 -3.01 5.92 -17.30
N LEU A 161 -3.05 6.55 -18.47
CA LEU A 161 -2.09 7.59 -18.83
C LEU A 161 -2.12 8.77 -17.83
N MET A 162 -3.32 9.18 -17.39
CA MET A 162 -3.46 10.23 -16.37
C MET A 162 -2.79 9.83 -15.07
N SER A 163 -2.99 8.60 -14.58
CA SER A 163 -2.38 8.14 -13.31
C SER A 163 -0.86 8.06 -13.41
N GLU A 164 -0.34 7.51 -14.50
CA GLU A 164 1.10 7.40 -14.77
C GLU A 164 1.75 8.79 -14.81
N LYS A 165 1.24 9.69 -15.65
CA LYS A 165 1.78 11.05 -15.81
C LYS A 165 1.69 11.90 -14.55
N MET A 166 0.57 11.82 -13.82
CA MET A 166 0.44 12.54 -12.54
C MET A 166 1.34 11.97 -11.43
N ALA A 167 1.71 10.69 -11.51
CA ALA A 167 2.68 10.10 -10.59
C ALA A 167 4.12 10.50 -10.93
N GLU A 168 4.47 10.54 -12.24
CA GLU A 168 5.80 10.94 -12.72
C GLU A 168 6.05 12.45 -12.52
N GLU A 169 5.07 13.28 -12.90
CA GLU A 169 5.17 14.75 -12.90
C GLU A 169 3.97 15.40 -12.18
N PRO A 170 3.83 15.23 -10.86
CA PRO A 170 2.62 15.65 -10.14
C PRO A 170 2.41 17.17 -10.14
N ALA A 171 3.47 17.97 -10.34
CA ALA A 171 3.38 19.42 -10.47
C ALA A 171 2.87 19.90 -11.83
N ALA A 172 3.07 19.13 -12.89
CA ALA A 172 2.74 19.54 -14.26
C ALA A 172 1.24 19.41 -14.59
N TRP A 173 0.56 18.40 -14.07
CA TRP A 173 -0.81 18.03 -14.44
C TRP A 173 -1.83 18.33 -13.35
N GLN A 174 -2.11 19.61 -13.13
CA GLN A 174 -2.89 20.05 -11.97
C GLN A 174 -4.40 20.14 -12.20
N THR A 175 -4.83 20.39 -13.42
CA THR A 175 -6.24 20.72 -13.71
C THR A 175 -6.91 19.75 -14.65
N LEU A 176 -8.22 19.61 -14.49
CA LEU A 176 -9.05 18.85 -15.44
C LEU A 176 -9.04 19.46 -16.84
N ALA A 177 -8.93 20.80 -16.92
CA ALA A 177 -8.86 21.52 -18.19
C ALA A 177 -7.62 21.16 -19.00
N GLN A 178 -6.44 21.05 -18.37
CA GLN A 178 -5.22 20.60 -19.02
C GLN A 178 -5.38 19.21 -19.63
N TRP A 179 -5.94 18.26 -18.86
CA TRP A 179 -6.20 16.92 -19.36
C TRP A 179 -7.28 16.88 -20.45
N ALA A 180 -8.35 17.67 -20.32
CA ALA A 180 -9.39 17.75 -21.33
C ALA A 180 -8.81 18.27 -22.66
N SER A 181 -7.97 19.31 -22.61
CA SER A 181 -7.24 19.82 -23.78
C SER A 181 -6.34 18.76 -24.38
N HIS A 182 -5.54 18.07 -23.55
CA HIS A 182 -4.62 17.00 -24.01
C HIS A 182 -5.35 15.86 -24.74
N PHE A 183 -6.56 15.52 -24.31
CA PHE A 183 -7.35 14.46 -24.91
C PHE A 183 -8.34 14.95 -25.98
N ALA A 184 -8.34 16.22 -26.34
CA ALA A 184 -9.30 16.87 -27.23
C ALA A 184 -10.77 16.56 -26.80
N MET A 185 -11.04 16.66 -25.50
CA MET A 185 -12.35 16.42 -24.87
C MET A 185 -12.85 17.68 -24.17
N SER A 186 -14.18 17.77 -23.95
CA SER A 186 -14.70 18.76 -23.01
C SER A 186 -14.39 18.31 -21.56
N GLU A 187 -14.19 19.28 -20.64
CA GLU A 187 -14.00 18.99 -19.21
C GLU A 187 -15.13 18.15 -18.62
N ARG A 188 -16.40 18.43 -19.05
CA ARG A 188 -17.58 17.68 -18.62
C ARG A 188 -17.51 16.20 -19.03
N SER A 189 -17.06 15.94 -20.26
CA SER A 189 -16.93 14.56 -20.76
C SER A 189 -15.84 13.81 -20.04
N LEU A 190 -14.67 14.45 -19.81
CA LEU A 190 -13.58 13.87 -19.09
C LEU A 190 -13.93 13.66 -17.61
N ALA A 191 -14.60 14.60 -16.95
CA ALA A 191 -15.06 14.45 -15.57
C ALA A 191 -15.98 13.23 -15.40
N ARG A 192 -16.92 13.03 -16.34
CA ARG A 192 -17.80 11.86 -16.35
C ARG A 192 -17.03 10.56 -16.55
N LEU A 193 -16.03 10.56 -17.43
CA LEU A 193 -15.17 9.41 -17.66
C LEU A 193 -14.40 9.06 -16.39
N VAL A 194 -13.77 10.04 -15.72
CA VAL A 194 -13.05 9.81 -14.46
C VAL A 194 -13.97 9.20 -13.41
N VAL A 195 -15.17 9.76 -13.21
CA VAL A 195 -16.14 9.23 -12.23
C VAL A 195 -16.58 7.82 -12.61
N LYS A 196 -16.88 7.56 -13.88
CA LYS A 196 -17.27 6.23 -14.37
C LYS A 196 -16.20 5.19 -14.09
N GLU A 197 -14.96 5.51 -14.36
CA GLU A 197 -13.85 4.58 -14.33
C GLU A 197 -13.23 4.41 -12.92
N THR A 198 -13.29 5.43 -12.06
CA THR A 198 -12.62 5.43 -10.75
C THR A 198 -13.59 5.49 -9.56
N GLY A 199 -14.86 5.79 -9.79
CA GLY A 199 -15.84 6.06 -8.73
C GLY A 199 -15.64 7.40 -8.01
N LEU A 200 -14.62 8.19 -8.38
CA LEU A 200 -14.23 9.42 -7.71
C LEU A 200 -14.29 10.62 -8.66
N SER A 201 -14.59 11.80 -8.10
CA SER A 201 -14.34 13.03 -8.87
C SER A 201 -12.84 13.22 -9.13
N PHE A 202 -12.47 13.86 -10.25
CA PHE A 202 -11.06 14.13 -10.59
C PHE A 202 -10.27 14.75 -9.42
N ARG A 203 -10.87 15.70 -8.71
CA ARG A 203 -10.23 16.34 -7.56
C ARG A 203 -9.92 15.35 -6.43
N ARG A 204 -10.87 14.45 -6.11
CA ARG A 204 -10.66 13.43 -5.07
C ARG A 204 -9.62 12.40 -5.51
N TRP A 205 -9.72 11.94 -6.73
CA TRP A 205 -8.78 10.97 -7.31
C TRP A 205 -7.36 11.52 -7.36
N ARG A 206 -7.18 12.77 -7.84
CA ARG A 206 -5.89 13.46 -7.84
C ARG A 206 -5.33 13.65 -6.41
N HIS A 207 -6.16 14.03 -5.45
CA HIS A 207 -5.71 14.16 -4.05
C HIS A 207 -5.23 12.84 -3.47
N GLN A 208 -5.88 11.72 -3.77
CA GLN A 208 -5.42 10.40 -3.32
C GLN A 208 -4.06 10.06 -3.93
N LEU A 209 -3.87 10.28 -5.24
CA LEU A 209 -2.59 10.09 -5.89
C LEU A 209 -1.49 10.98 -5.28
N GLN A 210 -1.79 12.27 -5.07
CA GLN A 210 -0.84 13.19 -4.43
C GLN A 210 -0.46 12.74 -3.02
N LEU A 211 -1.40 12.17 -2.27
CA LEU A 211 -1.13 11.63 -0.93
C LEU A 211 -0.17 10.43 -0.99
N ILE A 212 -0.39 9.53 -1.94
CA ILE A 212 0.48 8.37 -2.19
C ILE A 212 1.91 8.84 -2.54
N VAL A 213 2.04 9.74 -3.50
CA VAL A 213 3.34 10.29 -3.92
C VAL A 213 4.03 11.06 -2.78
N ALA A 214 3.23 11.83 -1.99
CA ALA A 214 3.75 12.51 -0.80
C ALA A 214 4.36 11.57 0.21
N LEU A 215 3.66 10.48 0.49
CA LEU A 215 4.14 9.44 1.43
C LEU A 215 5.44 8.80 0.93
N GLN A 216 5.52 8.44 -0.36
CA GLN A 216 6.74 7.90 -0.95
C GLN A 216 7.92 8.85 -0.79
N HIS A 217 7.73 10.12 -1.14
CA HIS A 217 8.78 11.14 -1.03
C HIS A 217 9.24 11.37 0.42
N LEU A 218 8.29 11.45 1.37
CA LEU A 218 8.62 11.63 2.80
C LEU A 218 9.39 10.44 3.34
N ILE A 219 8.98 9.20 3.00
CA ILE A 219 9.64 7.97 3.42
C ILE A 219 11.05 7.87 2.82
N CYS A 220 11.25 8.36 1.59
CA CYS A 220 12.57 8.48 0.95
C CYS A 220 13.41 9.65 1.49
N GLY A 221 12.98 10.33 2.57
CA GLY A 221 13.77 11.34 3.27
C GLY A 221 13.65 12.76 2.71
N LYS A 222 12.75 13.02 1.74
CA LYS A 222 12.53 14.41 1.29
C LYS A 222 11.87 15.24 2.38
N SER A 223 12.30 16.49 2.52
CA SER A 223 11.68 17.41 3.47
C SER A 223 10.25 17.77 3.08
N VAL A 224 9.43 18.19 4.04
CA VAL A 224 8.03 18.59 3.83
C VAL A 224 7.93 19.71 2.77
N GLN A 225 8.90 20.63 2.74
CA GLN A 225 8.97 21.70 1.76
C GLN A 225 9.27 21.17 0.35
N GLN A 226 10.24 20.26 0.21
CA GLN A 226 10.57 19.62 -1.07
C GLN A 226 9.39 18.84 -1.63
N VAL A 227 8.66 18.12 -0.76
CA VAL A 227 7.47 17.37 -1.16
C VAL A 227 6.36 18.32 -1.62
N ALA A 228 6.09 19.42 -0.89
CA ALA A 228 5.11 20.41 -1.30
C ALA A 228 5.41 20.97 -2.69
N GLN A 229 6.67 21.34 -2.94
CA GLN A 229 7.13 21.85 -4.24
C GLN A 229 6.98 20.80 -5.36
N SER A 230 7.42 19.55 -5.11
CA SER A 230 7.34 18.48 -6.12
C SER A 230 5.91 18.10 -6.50
N LEU A 231 4.95 18.34 -5.61
CA LEU A 231 3.52 18.14 -5.86
C LEU A 231 2.81 19.35 -6.43
N GLY A 232 3.53 20.46 -6.64
CA GLY A 232 3.01 21.69 -7.22
C GLY A 232 2.11 22.49 -6.28
N TYR A 233 2.37 22.45 -4.98
CA TYR A 233 1.68 23.31 -4.02
C TYR A 233 2.35 24.68 -3.92
N ASP A 234 1.54 25.73 -3.98
CA ASP A 234 2.01 27.13 -3.86
C ASP A 234 2.60 27.44 -2.48
N SER A 235 2.20 26.67 -1.46
CA SER A 235 2.74 26.80 -0.11
C SER A 235 2.81 25.47 0.63
N THR A 236 3.80 25.36 1.51
CA THR A 236 3.92 24.19 2.43
C THR A 236 2.68 24.05 3.31
N THR A 237 2.04 25.14 3.70
CA THR A 237 0.82 25.13 4.53
C THR A 237 -0.36 24.47 3.79
N ALA A 238 -0.53 24.74 2.49
CA ALA A 238 -1.57 24.14 1.67
C ALA A 238 -1.36 22.60 1.57
N PHE A 239 -0.11 22.18 1.36
CA PHE A 239 0.26 20.77 1.37
C PHE A 239 -0.03 20.10 2.73
N ILE A 240 0.43 20.71 3.85
CA ILE A 240 0.19 20.16 5.20
C ILE A 240 -1.31 20.00 5.46
N THR A 241 -2.13 20.95 5.03
CA THR A 241 -3.59 20.89 5.19
C THR A 241 -4.19 19.72 4.40
N MET A 242 -3.78 19.52 3.15
CA MET A 242 -4.19 18.37 2.35
C MET A 242 -3.79 17.04 3.00
N PHE A 243 -2.53 16.94 3.40
CA PHE A 243 -1.99 15.72 4.01
C PHE A 243 -2.71 15.37 5.33
N ARG A 244 -2.94 16.38 6.20
CA ARG A 244 -3.69 16.20 7.45
C ARG A 244 -5.13 15.76 7.20
N LYS A 245 -5.77 16.28 6.14
CA LYS A 245 -7.12 15.87 5.76
C LYS A 245 -7.17 14.41 5.29
N GLY A 246 -6.11 13.93 4.61
CA GLY A 246 -6.02 12.56 4.13
C GLY A 246 -5.66 11.54 5.20
N LEU A 247 -4.74 11.87 6.12
CA LEU A 247 -4.18 10.93 7.10
C LEU A 247 -4.47 11.28 8.56
N GLY A 248 -5.25 12.34 8.83
CA GLY A 248 -5.60 12.75 10.19
C GLY A 248 -4.50 13.45 10.97
N GLN A 249 -3.27 13.52 10.46
CA GLN A 249 -2.10 14.12 11.11
C GLN A 249 -1.20 14.86 10.13
N THR A 250 -0.33 15.74 10.64
CA THR A 250 0.62 16.48 9.80
C THR A 250 1.76 15.59 9.31
N PRO A 251 2.43 15.92 8.18
CA PRO A 251 3.57 15.15 7.68
C PRO A 251 4.68 14.94 8.73
N ALA A 252 5.04 16.00 9.46
CA ALA A 252 6.07 15.92 10.50
C ALA A 252 5.69 14.96 11.63
N ARG A 253 4.43 15.02 12.09
CA ARG A 253 3.92 14.10 13.14
C ARG A 253 3.84 12.67 12.64
N TYR A 254 3.44 12.49 11.38
CA TYR A 254 3.43 11.18 10.73
C TYR A 254 4.83 10.58 10.69
N MET A 255 5.83 11.32 10.21
CA MET A 255 7.23 10.86 10.14
C MET A 255 7.83 10.58 11.52
N ALA A 256 7.55 11.43 12.53
CA ALA A 256 7.99 11.18 13.90
C ALA A 256 7.41 9.89 14.47
N SER A 257 6.15 9.57 14.16
CA SER A 257 5.52 8.31 14.62
C SER A 257 6.18 7.06 14.01
N LEU A 258 6.80 7.17 12.83
CA LEU A 258 7.53 6.07 12.21
C LEU A 258 8.87 5.79 12.91
N THR A 259 9.57 6.84 13.36
CA THR A 259 10.88 6.72 14.02
C THR A 259 10.77 6.20 15.46
N THR A 260 9.67 6.49 16.16
CA THR A 260 9.45 6.02 17.55
C THR A 260 9.18 4.52 17.62
N THR A 261 8.79 3.88 16.52
CA THR A 261 8.46 2.44 16.45
C THR A 261 9.68 1.57 16.05
N SER A 262 10.82 2.19 15.77
CA SER A 262 12.07 1.50 15.33
C SER A 262 13.13 1.35 16.43
N ARG A 263 12.77 1.61 17.71
CA ARG A 263 13.67 1.37 18.87
C ARG A 263 13.22 0.17 19.67
#